data_afe1f8449b597a1b3ef0871c9a1ad649
#
_entry.id   afe1f8449b597a1b3ef0871c9a1ad649
#
_cell.length_a   1.000
_cell.length_b   1.000
_cell.length_c   1.000
_cell.angle_alpha   90.00
_cell.angle_beta   90.00
_cell.angle_gamma   90.00
#
_symmetry.space_group_name_H-M   'P 1'
#
loop_
_entity.id
_entity.type
_entity.pdbx_description
1 polymer ?
#
loop_
_entity_poly.entity_id
_entity_poly.type
_entity_poly.pdbx_seq_one_letter_code
_entity_poly.pdbx_strand_id
1 'polypeptide(L)'
;MEDGRLVYTFNDGPWQANVSLRFENDKTLVGVYEQYGSRHDVRFVKTSATPVDLGLQPQFSFEGVSASDSLKKLREYPGYTNAGGGIPYTYELGNRNKLKAAINTYALDELMNAQEDDVSKMTALLNWVCNNFRHNGESGMPEKQDAQSVMQYSKRMGGVECRGLSIILSEMLRAYGVPAKSIKCAPASANSEFCHVVVHAYSKELKQWIMLDPTYRLILKNDKDTYVSLPMLRESLINGTKLVPNENAGRNGRPFYLDFYRAYMTQNSFHFSSATNFSSGSEGSTGNLVNALVPAGYPATYAYYRSERPTNNSDEFWKLPK
;
A
#
# COMPACT_ATOMS: atom_id res chain seq x y z
N MET A 1 21.08 -14.17 -20.70
CA MET A 1 22.41 -14.70 -20.28
C MET A 1 23.41 -14.15 -21.27
N GLU A 2 24.28 -13.29 -20.81
CA GLU A 2 25.39 -12.78 -21.64
C GLU A 2 26.64 -13.58 -21.28
N ASP A 3 27.29 -14.16 -22.26
CA ASP A 3 28.57 -14.95 -22.14
C ASP A 3 28.56 -16.05 -21.06
N GLY A 4 27.46 -16.78 -20.90
CA GLY A 4 27.35 -17.86 -19.91
C GLY A 4 27.24 -17.36 -18.47
N ARG A 5 27.05 -16.05 -18.29
CA ARG A 5 26.81 -15.41 -16.96
C ARG A 5 25.36 -15.08 -16.79
N LEU A 6 24.85 -15.32 -15.59
CA LEU A 6 23.61 -14.76 -15.10
C LEU A 6 23.90 -13.36 -14.57
N VAL A 7 23.58 -12.33 -15.35
CA VAL A 7 23.70 -10.94 -14.92
C VAL A 7 22.32 -10.49 -14.48
N TYR A 8 22.23 -10.01 -13.26
CA TYR A 8 20.99 -9.51 -12.67
C TYR A 8 21.23 -8.17 -12.01
N THR A 9 20.51 -7.15 -12.43
CA THR A 9 20.51 -5.85 -11.77
C THR A 9 19.27 -5.74 -10.91
N PHE A 10 19.48 -5.73 -9.62
CA PHE A 10 18.43 -5.41 -8.67
C PHE A 10 18.38 -3.90 -8.52
N ASN A 11 17.24 -3.32 -8.84
CA ASN A 11 17.08 -1.87 -8.80
C ASN A 11 15.69 -1.55 -8.24
N ASP A 12 15.56 -1.56 -6.91
CA ASP A 12 14.31 -1.30 -6.21
C ASP A 12 14.43 -0.08 -5.28
N GLY A 13 14.21 1.09 -5.85
CA GLY A 13 14.35 2.36 -5.15
C GLY A 13 15.82 2.62 -4.76
N PRO A 14 16.11 2.94 -3.50
CA PRO A 14 17.48 3.14 -3.03
C PRO A 14 18.31 1.85 -3.04
N TRP A 15 17.69 0.70 -3.23
CA TRP A 15 18.36 -0.61 -3.28
C TRP A 15 18.80 -0.94 -4.71
N GLN A 16 19.93 -0.41 -5.11
CA GLN A 16 20.56 -0.82 -6.35
C GLN A 16 21.66 -1.83 -6.05
N ALA A 17 21.58 -3.00 -6.67
CA ALA A 17 22.62 -4.00 -6.62
C ALA A 17 22.82 -4.65 -7.98
N ASN A 18 24.05 -4.87 -8.34
CA ASN A 18 24.44 -5.64 -9.52
C ASN A 18 24.95 -7.00 -9.07
N VAL A 19 24.39 -8.04 -9.64
CA VAL A 19 24.81 -9.42 -9.38
C VAL A 19 25.27 -10.04 -10.69
N SER A 20 26.50 -10.51 -10.72
CA SER A 20 27.07 -11.22 -11.87
C SER A 20 27.54 -12.58 -11.41
N LEU A 21 26.81 -13.64 -11.82
CA LEU A 21 27.06 -15.02 -11.41
C LEU A 21 27.43 -15.87 -12.64
N ARG A 22 28.26 -16.87 -12.42
CA ARG A 22 28.55 -17.94 -13.41
C ARG A 22 28.43 -19.30 -12.73
N PHE A 23 28.07 -20.31 -13.49
CA PHE A 23 28.15 -21.68 -12.99
C PHE A 23 29.62 -22.08 -12.81
N GLU A 24 29.99 -22.48 -11.62
CA GLU A 24 31.26 -23.16 -11.34
C GLU A 24 31.11 -24.66 -11.67
N ASN A 25 29.93 -25.21 -11.41
CA ASN A 25 29.48 -26.55 -11.76
C ASN A 25 27.93 -26.58 -11.73
N ASP A 26 27.33 -27.76 -11.95
CA ASP A 26 25.88 -27.99 -11.97
C ASP A 26 25.15 -27.68 -10.66
N LYS A 27 25.89 -27.49 -9.56
CA LYS A 27 25.36 -27.23 -8.21
C LYS A 27 25.82 -25.92 -7.62
N THR A 28 26.74 -25.19 -8.28
CA THR A 28 27.39 -24.02 -7.66
C THR A 28 27.40 -22.85 -8.62
N LEU A 29 26.88 -21.72 -8.15
CA LEU A 29 27.02 -20.41 -8.78
C LEU A 29 28.02 -19.58 -7.96
N VAL A 30 28.98 -18.98 -8.63
CA VAL A 30 29.95 -18.05 -8.04
C VAL A 30 29.94 -16.74 -8.79
N GLY A 31 30.22 -15.65 -8.11
CA GLY A 31 30.29 -14.36 -8.75
C GLY A 31 30.42 -13.22 -7.79
N VAL A 32 29.93 -12.08 -8.21
CA VAL A 32 30.08 -10.82 -7.49
C VAL A 32 28.72 -10.18 -7.27
N TYR A 33 28.51 -9.67 -6.07
CA TYR A 33 27.42 -8.79 -5.69
C TYR A 33 28.01 -7.41 -5.41
N GLU A 34 27.50 -6.40 -6.08
CA GLU A 34 27.91 -5.01 -5.90
C GLU A 34 26.73 -4.16 -5.47
N GLN A 35 26.88 -3.44 -4.37
CA GLN A 35 25.87 -2.52 -3.85
C GLN A 35 26.55 -1.31 -3.20
N TYR A 36 26.09 -0.10 -3.52
CA TYR A 36 26.60 1.16 -2.97
C TYR A 36 28.12 1.33 -3.03
N GLY A 37 28.73 0.85 -4.12
CA GLY A 37 30.20 0.89 -4.29
C GLY A 37 30.96 -0.18 -3.49
N SER A 38 30.28 -1.00 -2.72
CA SER A 38 30.85 -2.17 -2.05
C SER A 38 30.71 -3.40 -2.96
N ARG A 39 31.78 -4.18 -3.02
CA ARG A 39 31.85 -5.39 -3.82
C ARG A 39 32.10 -6.61 -2.93
N HIS A 40 31.30 -7.66 -3.12
CA HIS A 40 31.38 -8.89 -2.35
C HIS A 40 31.43 -10.09 -3.29
N ASP A 41 32.38 -11.00 -3.07
CA ASP A 41 32.36 -12.29 -3.72
C ASP A 41 31.27 -13.15 -3.08
N VAL A 42 30.45 -13.77 -3.92
CA VAL A 42 29.33 -14.59 -3.47
C VAL A 42 29.39 -16.00 -4.05
N ARG A 43 28.98 -16.97 -3.28
CA ARG A 43 28.91 -18.36 -3.65
C ARG A 43 27.58 -18.97 -3.21
N PHE A 44 26.80 -19.46 -4.17
CA PHE A 44 25.54 -20.14 -3.91
C PHE A 44 25.70 -21.61 -4.24
N VAL A 45 25.38 -22.47 -3.29
CA VAL A 45 25.43 -23.92 -3.46
C VAL A 45 24.00 -24.46 -3.48
N LYS A 46 23.65 -25.21 -4.53
CA LYS A 46 22.36 -25.89 -4.62
C LYS A 46 22.32 -27.01 -3.57
N THR A 47 21.40 -26.88 -2.61
CA THR A 47 21.25 -27.85 -1.50
C THR A 47 20.16 -28.91 -1.78
N SER A 48 19.30 -28.69 -2.79
CA SER A 48 18.23 -29.63 -3.16
C SER A 48 18.04 -29.68 -4.68
N ALA A 49 17.70 -30.85 -5.23
CA ALA A 49 17.31 -31.00 -6.63
C ALA A 49 15.87 -30.53 -6.87
N THR A 50 15.02 -30.60 -5.86
CA THR A 50 13.65 -30.10 -5.91
C THR A 50 13.66 -28.64 -5.42
N PRO A 51 12.95 -27.72 -6.08
CA PRO A 51 12.69 -26.42 -5.48
C PRO A 51 12.06 -26.66 -4.13
N VAL A 52 12.79 -26.40 -3.07
CA VAL A 52 12.22 -26.42 -1.73
C VAL A 52 11.39 -25.15 -1.67
N ASP A 53 10.08 -25.31 -1.62
CA ASP A 53 9.24 -24.28 -1.02
C ASP A 53 9.64 -24.23 0.45
N LEU A 54 10.59 -23.36 0.76
CA LEU A 54 11.13 -23.27 2.12
C LEU A 54 10.07 -22.80 3.10
N GLY A 55 8.84 -22.47 2.64
CA GLY A 55 7.89 -21.73 3.49
C GLY A 55 8.55 -20.51 4.12
N LEU A 56 9.82 -20.35 3.84
CA LEU A 56 10.65 -19.23 4.18
C LEU A 56 10.28 -18.16 3.18
N GLN A 57 9.34 -17.32 3.58
CA GLN A 57 9.33 -15.96 3.10
C GLN A 57 10.80 -15.54 3.10
N PRO A 58 11.37 -15.04 1.96
CA PRO A 58 12.68 -14.41 2.03
C PRO A 58 12.62 -13.55 3.28
N GLN A 59 13.66 -13.61 4.11
CA GLN A 59 13.64 -12.88 5.39
C GLN A 59 13.73 -11.40 5.07
N PHE A 60 12.61 -10.86 4.61
CA PHE A 60 12.46 -9.42 4.42
C PHE A 60 12.56 -8.79 5.80
N SER A 61 13.51 -7.91 5.94
CA SER A 61 13.69 -7.10 7.13
C SER A 61 13.46 -5.65 6.76
N PHE A 62 12.66 -4.96 7.55
CA PHE A 62 12.40 -3.55 7.40
C PHE A 62 12.82 -2.86 8.69
N GLU A 63 13.71 -1.87 8.60
CA GLU A 63 14.29 -1.18 9.78
C GLU A 63 14.86 -2.16 10.83
N GLY A 64 15.47 -3.25 10.40
CA GLY A 64 16.07 -4.25 11.26
C GLY A 64 15.08 -5.24 11.91
N VAL A 65 13.78 -5.12 11.63
CA VAL A 65 12.75 -6.06 12.13
C VAL A 65 12.38 -7.05 11.01
N SER A 66 12.51 -8.34 11.29
CA SER A 66 12.15 -9.37 10.30
C SER A 66 10.63 -9.46 10.11
N ALA A 67 10.20 -9.88 8.91
CA ALA A 67 8.79 -10.13 8.65
C ALA A 67 8.21 -11.22 9.57
N SER A 68 9.02 -12.20 9.97
CA SER A 68 8.64 -13.24 10.92
C SER A 68 8.37 -12.68 12.31
N ASP A 69 9.23 -11.79 12.82
CA ASP A 69 9.03 -11.16 14.13
C ASP A 69 7.83 -10.22 14.09
N SER A 70 7.64 -9.49 12.99
CA SER A 70 6.46 -8.66 12.77
C SER A 70 5.18 -9.50 12.78
N LEU A 71 5.18 -10.66 12.13
CA LEU A 71 4.03 -11.57 12.12
C LEU A 71 3.73 -12.15 13.50
N LYS A 72 4.78 -12.57 14.23
CA LYS A 72 4.64 -13.02 15.62
C LYS A 72 3.99 -11.94 16.47
N LYS A 73 4.51 -10.72 16.37
CA LYS A 73 3.97 -9.56 17.07
C LYS A 73 2.52 -9.23 16.67
N LEU A 74 2.20 -9.29 15.38
CA LEU A 74 0.85 -9.04 14.88
C LEU A 74 -0.18 -10.06 15.43
N ARG A 75 0.23 -11.30 15.62
CA ARG A 75 -0.58 -12.39 16.20
C ARG A 75 -0.85 -12.23 17.69
N GLU A 76 -0.03 -11.48 18.43
CA GLU A 76 -0.27 -11.15 19.85
C GLU A 76 -1.49 -10.22 20.00
N TYR A 77 -1.85 -9.46 18.94
CA TYR A 77 -2.93 -8.47 18.95
C TYR A 77 -3.91 -8.71 17.79
N PRO A 78 -4.66 -9.83 17.82
CA PRO A 78 -5.40 -10.26 16.62
C PRO A 78 -6.65 -9.43 16.32
N GLY A 79 -7.28 -8.80 17.31
CA GLY A 79 -8.60 -8.21 17.16
C GLY A 79 -8.80 -6.87 17.82
N TYR A 80 -10.05 -6.43 17.79
CA TYR A 80 -10.53 -5.15 18.34
C TYR A 80 -11.64 -5.41 19.36
N THR A 81 -11.88 -4.47 20.27
CA THR A 81 -12.93 -4.62 21.29
C THR A 81 -14.26 -4.04 20.84
N ASN A 82 -14.29 -3.22 19.81
CA ASN A 82 -15.44 -2.42 19.38
C ASN A 82 -16.04 -1.55 20.47
N ALA A 83 -15.22 -1.20 21.47
CA ALA A 83 -15.60 -0.28 22.54
C ALA A 83 -15.22 1.16 22.21
N GLY A 84 -15.96 2.11 22.74
CA GLY A 84 -15.70 3.55 22.57
C GLY A 84 -16.74 4.29 21.74
N GLY A 85 -16.58 5.60 21.66
CA GLY A 85 -17.51 6.49 20.99
C GLY A 85 -17.46 6.45 19.46
N GLY A 86 -18.47 7.03 18.84
CA GLY A 86 -18.54 7.15 17.39
C GLY A 86 -17.50 8.09 16.80
N ILE A 87 -17.09 7.82 15.58
CA ILE A 87 -16.20 8.69 14.80
C ILE A 87 -17.06 9.56 13.88
N PRO A 88 -16.98 10.90 14.02
CA PRO A 88 -17.77 11.81 13.20
C PRO A 88 -17.13 12.00 11.82
N TYR A 89 -17.27 11.02 10.95
CA TYR A 89 -16.80 11.15 9.57
C TYR A 89 -17.66 12.11 8.75
N THR A 90 -17.00 12.99 8.00
CA THR A 90 -17.62 13.86 7.00
C THR A 90 -17.16 13.43 5.60
N TYR A 91 -18.10 13.13 4.71
CA TYR A 91 -17.82 12.82 3.32
C TYR A 91 -18.56 13.82 2.41
N GLU A 92 -17.88 14.21 1.35
CA GLU A 92 -18.47 14.96 0.26
C GLU A 92 -18.29 14.16 -1.03
N LEU A 93 -19.41 13.69 -1.59
CA LEU A 93 -19.42 12.88 -2.79
C LEU A 93 -19.96 13.69 -3.97
N GLY A 94 -19.42 13.44 -5.16
CA GLY A 94 -19.87 14.08 -6.40
C GLY A 94 -19.36 15.51 -6.60
N ASN A 95 -18.61 16.10 -5.66
CA ASN A 95 -18.03 17.43 -5.83
C ASN A 95 -16.78 17.37 -6.70
N ARG A 96 -16.90 17.87 -7.92
CA ARG A 96 -15.85 17.85 -8.94
C ARG A 96 -15.16 19.20 -9.14
N ASN A 97 -15.60 20.24 -8.43
CA ASN A 97 -15.19 21.62 -8.69
C ASN A 97 -13.67 21.82 -8.62
N LYS A 98 -13.01 21.30 -7.58
CA LYS A 98 -11.56 21.41 -7.39
C LYS A 98 -10.75 20.54 -8.37
N LEU A 99 -11.36 19.55 -8.98
CA LEU A 99 -10.71 18.57 -9.86
C LEU A 99 -11.07 18.78 -11.34
N LYS A 100 -11.90 19.78 -11.67
CA LYS A 100 -12.41 20.03 -13.00
C LYS A 100 -11.29 20.14 -14.06
N ALA A 101 -10.21 20.82 -13.74
CA ALA A 101 -9.07 20.95 -14.66
C ALA A 101 -8.42 19.59 -14.95
N ALA A 102 -8.21 18.76 -13.94
CA ALA A 102 -7.65 17.41 -14.12
C ALA A 102 -8.63 16.50 -14.87
N ILE A 103 -9.91 16.53 -14.50
CA ILE A 103 -10.96 15.74 -15.18
C ILE A 103 -10.97 16.02 -16.68
N ASN A 104 -10.93 17.30 -17.06
CA ASN A 104 -10.91 17.71 -18.47
C ASN A 104 -9.60 17.33 -19.17
N THR A 105 -8.44 17.59 -18.50
CA THR A 105 -7.13 17.31 -19.09
C THR A 105 -6.92 15.84 -19.42
N TYR A 106 -7.48 14.94 -18.61
CA TYR A 106 -7.30 13.49 -18.74
C TYR A 106 -8.54 12.78 -19.30
N ALA A 107 -9.55 13.52 -19.78
CA ALA A 107 -10.81 12.97 -20.29
C ALA A 107 -11.45 11.94 -19.34
N LEU A 108 -11.42 12.21 -18.01
CA LEU A 108 -11.85 11.24 -17.00
C LEU A 108 -13.34 10.95 -17.03
N ASP A 109 -14.16 11.87 -17.56
CA ASP A 109 -15.59 11.61 -17.75
C ASP A 109 -15.84 10.50 -18.76
N GLU A 110 -15.09 10.48 -19.86
CA GLU A 110 -15.18 9.41 -20.86
C GLU A 110 -14.73 8.07 -20.26
N LEU A 111 -13.59 8.10 -19.53
CA LEU A 111 -13.10 6.93 -18.83
C LEU A 111 -14.12 6.35 -17.85
N MET A 112 -14.78 7.20 -17.05
CA MET A 112 -15.70 6.77 -16.01
C MET A 112 -17.08 6.37 -16.56
N ASN A 113 -17.55 7.02 -17.63
CA ASN A 113 -18.80 6.68 -18.30
C ASN A 113 -18.73 5.33 -19.03
N ALA A 114 -17.54 4.89 -19.39
CA ALA A 114 -17.31 3.56 -19.96
C ALA A 114 -17.36 2.41 -18.93
N GLN A 115 -17.48 2.72 -17.63
CA GLN A 115 -17.50 1.72 -16.57
C GLN A 115 -18.92 1.42 -16.10
N GLU A 116 -19.28 0.15 -16.05
CA GLU A 116 -20.64 -0.30 -15.73
C GLU A 116 -20.90 -0.36 -14.22
N ASP A 117 -19.91 -0.74 -13.41
CA ASP A 117 -20.05 -0.99 -11.99
C ASP A 117 -19.01 -0.25 -11.11
N ASP A 118 -19.19 -0.28 -9.79
CA ASP A 118 -18.32 0.41 -8.85
C ASP A 118 -16.87 -0.09 -8.90
N VAL A 119 -16.67 -1.40 -9.08
CA VAL A 119 -15.32 -1.99 -9.07
C VAL A 119 -14.57 -1.65 -10.36
N SER A 120 -15.25 -1.67 -11.50
CA SER A 120 -14.65 -1.24 -12.77
C SER A 120 -14.27 0.24 -12.73
N LYS A 121 -15.08 1.11 -12.10
CA LYS A 121 -14.74 2.52 -11.84
C LYS A 121 -13.51 2.66 -10.94
N MET A 122 -13.45 1.91 -9.85
CA MET A 122 -12.29 1.88 -8.95
C MET A 122 -11.03 1.44 -9.69
N THR A 123 -11.12 0.37 -10.47
CA THR A 123 -10.02 -0.18 -11.26
C THR A 123 -9.54 0.79 -12.33
N ALA A 124 -10.45 1.45 -13.03
CA ALA A 124 -10.14 2.44 -14.06
C ALA A 124 -9.36 3.62 -13.47
N LEU A 125 -9.82 4.18 -12.34
CA LEU A 125 -9.12 5.28 -11.67
C LEU A 125 -7.79 4.84 -11.04
N LEU A 126 -7.70 3.64 -10.47
CA LEU A 126 -6.44 3.09 -10.00
C LEU A 126 -5.41 3.00 -11.14
N ASN A 127 -5.80 2.44 -12.28
CA ASN A 127 -4.95 2.34 -13.46
C ASN A 127 -4.55 3.71 -13.98
N TRP A 128 -5.49 4.67 -14.02
CA TRP A 128 -5.21 6.02 -14.43
C TRP A 128 -4.16 6.69 -13.54
N VAL A 129 -4.30 6.59 -12.21
CA VAL A 129 -3.30 7.13 -11.27
C VAL A 129 -1.93 6.53 -11.54
N CYS A 130 -1.84 5.21 -11.62
CA CYS A 130 -0.56 4.50 -11.81
C CYS A 130 0.09 4.74 -13.18
N ASN A 131 -0.70 5.08 -14.20
CA ASN A 131 -0.19 5.41 -15.53
C ASN A 131 0.35 6.85 -15.62
N ASN A 132 -0.17 7.77 -14.80
CA ASN A 132 0.15 9.18 -14.89
C ASN A 132 1.07 9.70 -13.79
N PHE A 133 1.17 9.00 -12.67
CA PHE A 133 1.94 9.43 -11.50
C PHE A 133 2.81 8.29 -10.98
N ARG A 134 4.12 8.54 -10.91
CA ARG A 134 5.08 7.55 -10.40
C ARG A 134 5.12 7.58 -8.88
N HIS A 135 5.29 6.41 -8.28
CA HIS A 135 5.69 6.34 -6.88
C HIS A 135 7.16 6.73 -6.72
N ASN A 136 7.42 7.66 -5.81
CA ASN A 136 8.76 8.01 -5.35
C ASN A 136 8.70 8.30 -3.84
N GLY A 137 9.17 7.35 -3.02
CA GLY A 137 9.12 7.45 -1.56
C GLY A 137 10.01 8.56 -0.96
N GLU A 138 10.96 9.07 -1.75
CA GLU A 138 11.89 10.11 -1.30
C GLU A 138 11.46 11.53 -1.72
N SER A 139 10.43 11.65 -2.54
CA SER A 139 10.01 12.95 -3.07
C SER A 139 9.35 13.86 -2.03
N GLY A 140 8.85 13.29 -0.94
CA GLY A 140 8.02 14.01 0.02
C GLY A 140 6.65 14.42 -0.54
N MET A 141 6.04 15.42 0.11
CA MET A 141 4.71 15.95 -0.21
C MET A 141 4.73 17.46 -0.37
N PRO A 142 3.80 18.04 -1.17
CA PRO A 142 3.61 19.49 -1.18
C PRO A 142 3.04 19.99 0.16
N GLU A 143 3.19 21.27 0.44
CA GLU A 143 2.59 21.91 1.62
C GLU A 143 1.06 21.73 1.63
N LYS A 144 0.42 21.97 0.50
CA LYS A 144 -1.02 21.73 0.33
C LYS A 144 -1.26 20.32 -0.21
N GLN A 145 -1.88 19.47 0.59
CA GLN A 145 -2.08 18.06 0.31
C GLN A 145 -3.51 17.73 -0.19
N ASP A 146 -3.99 18.46 -1.19
CA ASP A 146 -5.15 18.07 -1.99
C ASP A 146 -4.70 17.40 -3.31
N ALA A 147 -5.60 16.67 -3.96
CA ALA A 147 -5.26 15.90 -5.16
C ALA A 147 -4.66 16.77 -6.27
N GLN A 148 -5.17 17.97 -6.49
CA GLN A 148 -4.67 18.86 -7.54
C GLN A 148 -3.24 19.33 -7.25
N SER A 149 -2.95 19.75 -6.03
CA SER A 149 -1.62 20.19 -5.60
C SER A 149 -0.63 19.04 -5.65
N VAL A 150 -1.05 17.85 -5.22
CA VAL A 150 -0.23 16.62 -5.26
C VAL A 150 0.07 16.19 -6.70
N MET A 151 -0.91 16.26 -7.62
CA MET A 151 -0.69 15.97 -9.05
C MET A 151 0.34 16.92 -9.68
N GLN A 152 0.24 18.22 -9.39
CA GLN A 152 1.19 19.22 -9.88
C GLN A 152 2.59 18.98 -9.30
N TYR A 153 2.66 18.69 -8.02
CA TYR A 153 3.91 18.36 -7.33
C TYR A 153 4.57 17.12 -7.92
N SER A 154 3.80 16.03 -8.09
CA SER A 154 4.29 14.78 -8.67
C SER A 154 4.89 14.97 -10.07
N LYS A 155 4.25 15.78 -10.91
CA LYS A 155 4.79 16.12 -12.25
C LYS A 155 6.11 16.87 -12.18
N ARG A 156 6.24 17.80 -11.26
CA ARG A 156 7.45 18.60 -11.08
C ARG A 156 8.61 17.79 -10.50
N MET A 157 8.32 16.89 -9.55
CA MET A 157 9.32 16.10 -8.83
C MET A 157 9.60 14.73 -9.48
N GLY A 158 8.92 14.38 -10.58
CA GLY A 158 9.05 13.07 -11.22
C GLY A 158 8.44 11.91 -10.45
N GLY A 159 7.58 12.21 -9.46
CA GLY A 159 6.86 11.24 -8.65
C GLY A 159 6.42 11.80 -7.31
N VAL A 160 5.71 10.99 -6.53
CA VAL A 160 5.22 11.32 -5.19
C VAL A 160 5.14 10.05 -4.32
N GLU A 161 5.22 10.19 -3.02
CA GLU A 161 5.11 9.07 -2.09
C GLU A 161 3.72 8.41 -2.08
N CYS A 162 3.59 7.25 -1.42
CA CYS A 162 2.34 6.46 -1.36
C CYS A 162 1.14 7.27 -0.86
N ARG A 163 1.33 8.19 0.10
CA ARG A 163 0.29 9.08 0.60
C ARG A 163 -0.26 9.98 -0.52
N GLY A 164 0.62 10.55 -1.33
CA GLY A 164 0.21 11.42 -2.44
C GLY A 164 -0.61 10.67 -3.49
N LEU A 165 -0.17 9.48 -3.90
CA LEU A 165 -0.93 8.65 -4.83
C LEU A 165 -2.31 8.29 -4.26
N SER A 166 -2.37 7.99 -2.96
CA SER A 166 -3.62 7.65 -2.28
C SER A 166 -4.58 8.83 -2.16
N ILE A 167 -4.08 10.05 -1.93
CA ILE A 167 -4.89 11.28 -1.94
C ILE A 167 -5.47 11.53 -3.34
N ILE A 168 -4.65 11.42 -4.40
CA ILE A 168 -5.15 11.58 -5.78
C ILE A 168 -6.28 10.59 -6.04
N LEU A 169 -6.06 9.30 -5.76
CA LEU A 169 -7.05 8.26 -6.04
C LEU A 169 -8.32 8.44 -5.21
N SER A 170 -8.20 8.66 -3.90
CA SER A 170 -9.36 8.77 -3.00
C SER A 170 -10.23 9.99 -3.31
N GLU A 171 -9.62 11.15 -3.59
CA GLU A 171 -10.38 12.34 -3.98
C GLU A 171 -11.06 12.18 -5.34
N MET A 172 -10.39 11.55 -6.33
CA MET A 172 -11.01 11.26 -7.62
C MET A 172 -12.19 10.29 -7.48
N LEU A 173 -12.04 9.24 -6.69
CA LEU A 173 -13.15 8.31 -6.43
C LEU A 173 -14.37 9.03 -5.81
N ARG A 174 -14.14 9.89 -4.81
CA ARG A 174 -15.23 10.68 -4.20
C ARG A 174 -15.85 11.66 -5.18
N ALA A 175 -15.06 12.27 -6.07
CA ALA A 175 -15.58 13.16 -7.12
C ALA A 175 -16.54 12.43 -8.07
N TYR A 176 -16.37 11.14 -8.26
CA TYR A 176 -17.26 10.28 -9.05
C TYR A 176 -18.27 9.50 -8.18
N GLY A 177 -18.50 9.92 -6.93
CA GLY A 177 -19.57 9.40 -6.09
C GLY A 177 -19.24 8.08 -5.37
N VAL A 178 -18.01 7.59 -5.46
CA VAL A 178 -17.54 6.39 -4.75
C VAL A 178 -16.97 6.81 -3.39
N PRO A 179 -17.54 6.36 -2.26
CA PRO A 179 -16.98 6.63 -0.94
C PRO A 179 -15.56 6.04 -0.85
N ALA A 180 -14.57 6.88 -0.59
CA ALA A 180 -13.17 6.45 -0.51
C ALA A 180 -12.39 7.31 0.49
N LYS A 181 -11.39 6.72 1.11
CA LYS A 181 -10.49 7.37 2.06
C LYS A 181 -9.08 6.79 1.96
N SER A 182 -8.06 7.62 2.13
CA SER A 182 -6.71 7.12 2.31
C SER A 182 -6.52 6.62 3.74
N ILE A 183 -5.83 5.49 3.88
CA ILE A 183 -5.54 4.85 5.16
C ILE A 183 -4.04 4.69 5.30
N LYS A 184 -3.48 5.29 6.34
CA LYS A 184 -2.10 4.99 6.75
C LYS A 184 -2.10 3.65 7.48
N CYS A 185 -1.32 2.74 6.96
CA CYS A 185 -1.01 1.44 7.54
C CYS A 185 0.35 1.56 8.24
N ALA A 186 0.43 1.31 9.53
CA ALA A 186 1.58 1.65 10.32
C ALA A 186 2.16 0.47 11.12
N PRO A 187 3.49 0.49 11.37
CA PRO A 187 4.20 -0.55 12.10
C PRO A 187 3.94 -0.48 13.61
N ALA A 188 4.46 -1.48 14.32
CA ALA A 188 4.34 -1.57 15.77
C ALA A 188 5.06 -0.44 16.51
N SER A 189 6.18 0.05 15.96
CA SER A 189 7.01 1.07 16.61
C SER A 189 6.50 2.48 16.30
N ALA A 190 6.26 3.28 17.33
CA ALA A 190 5.92 4.70 17.17
C ALA A 190 7.09 5.55 16.65
N ASN A 191 8.32 5.04 16.76
CA ASN A 191 9.53 5.72 16.28
C ASN A 191 9.87 5.37 14.84
N SER A 192 9.12 4.46 14.21
CA SER A 192 9.31 4.11 12.81
C SER A 192 8.66 5.16 11.93
N GLU A 193 9.42 5.72 11.02
CA GLU A 193 8.91 6.55 9.92
C GLU A 193 8.37 5.68 8.77
N PHE A 194 8.56 4.38 8.86
CA PHE A 194 8.18 3.41 7.85
C PHE A 194 6.69 3.12 7.95
N CYS A 195 5.92 3.60 7.01
CA CYS A 195 4.50 3.33 6.92
C CYS A 195 4.09 3.14 5.46
N HIS A 196 2.90 2.63 5.25
CA HIS A 196 2.31 2.57 3.91
C HIS A 196 0.95 3.25 3.90
N VAL A 197 0.60 3.88 2.77
CA VAL A 197 -0.71 4.50 2.61
C VAL A 197 -1.40 3.90 1.39
N VAL A 198 -2.62 3.41 1.61
CA VAL A 198 -3.48 2.81 0.60
C VAL A 198 -4.84 3.48 0.59
N VAL A 199 -5.68 3.17 -0.38
CA VAL A 199 -7.06 3.64 -0.45
C VAL A 199 -8.02 2.53 -0.03
N HIS A 200 -9.01 2.87 0.77
CA HIS A 200 -10.14 2.03 1.12
C HIS A 200 -11.38 2.62 0.47
N ALA A 201 -11.92 1.97 -0.53
CA ALA A 201 -13.08 2.42 -1.32
C ALA A 201 -14.27 1.48 -1.11
N TYR A 202 -15.48 2.02 -1.04
CA TYR A 202 -16.68 1.23 -0.79
C TYR A 202 -17.48 1.02 -2.07
N SER A 203 -17.69 -0.25 -2.43
CA SER A 203 -18.65 -0.63 -3.46
C SER A 203 -20.05 -0.72 -2.87
N LYS A 204 -20.97 0.10 -3.39
CA LYS A 204 -22.38 0.08 -3.00
C LYS A 204 -23.07 -1.19 -3.51
N GLU A 205 -22.66 -1.69 -4.67
CA GLU A 205 -23.20 -2.91 -5.27
C GLU A 205 -22.81 -4.16 -4.48
N LEU A 206 -21.54 -4.28 -4.14
CA LEU A 206 -21.02 -5.40 -3.35
C LEU A 206 -21.25 -5.23 -1.84
N LYS A 207 -21.65 -4.03 -1.40
CA LYS A 207 -21.84 -3.65 0.01
C LYS A 207 -20.62 -3.92 0.88
N GLN A 208 -19.42 -3.69 0.32
CA GLN A 208 -18.18 -3.94 1.02
C GLN A 208 -17.10 -2.89 0.70
N TRP A 209 -16.18 -2.73 1.63
CA TRP A 209 -14.94 -2.00 1.40
C TRP A 209 -13.96 -2.84 0.61
N ILE A 210 -13.22 -2.19 -0.30
CA ILE A 210 -12.16 -2.78 -1.12
C ILE A 210 -10.89 -1.97 -0.92
N MET A 211 -9.78 -2.66 -0.68
CA MET A 211 -8.46 -2.03 -0.63
C MET A 211 -7.92 -1.85 -2.05
N LEU A 212 -7.49 -0.63 -2.36
CA LEU A 212 -6.79 -0.27 -3.59
C LEU A 212 -5.41 0.29 -3.21
N ASP A 213 -4.36 -0.24 -3.81
CA ASP A 213 -3.01 0.26 -3.56
C ASP A 213 -2.42 0.91 -4.81
N PRO A 214 -2.42 2.25 -4.90
CA PRO A 214 -1.90 2.94 -6.07
C PRO A 214 -0.39 2.91 -6.19
N THR A 215 0.34 2.51 -5.16
CA THR A 215 1.79 2.29 -5.24
C THR A 215 2.11 1.07 -6.09
N TYR A 216 1.30 0.02 -5.96
CA TYR A 216 1.52 -1.27 -6.61
C TYR A 216 0.46 -1.60 -7.68
N ARG A 217 -0.39 -0.67 -8.08
CA ARG A 217 -1.52 -0.94 -9.00
C ARG A 217 -2.32 -2.16 -8.56
N LEU A 218 -2.54 -2.30 -7.26
CA LEU A 218 -2.97 -3.55 -6.67
C LEU A 218 -4.42 -3.51 -6.21
N ILE A 219 -5.13 -4.56 -6.58
CA ILE A 219 -6.40 -4.98 -5.99
C ILE A 219 -6.23 -6.45 -5.63
N LEU A 220 -6.60 -6.82 -4.42
CA LEU A 220 -6.49 -8.22 -3.96
C LEU A 220 -7.86 -8.89 -3.91
N LYS A 221 -7.87 -10.18 -4.22
CA LYS A 221 -8.94 -11.10 -3.91
C LYS A 221 -8.46 -12.20 -2.97
N ASN A 222 -9.37 -12.84 -2.27
CA ASN A 222 -9.09 -14.04 -1.50
C ASN A 222 -9.28 -15.30 -2.36
N ASP A 223 -9.16 -16.48 -1.76
CA ASP A 223 -9.37 -17.79 -2.40
C ASP A 223 -10.83 -18.08 -2.82
N LYS A 224 -11.78 -17.27 -2.34
CA LYS A 224 -13.21 -17.33 -2.70
C LYS A 224 -13.60 -16.28 -3.74
N ASP A 225 -12.62 -15.71 -4.43
CA ASP A 225 -12.81 -14.63 -5.42
C ASP A 225 -13.45 -13.34 -4.87
N THR A 226 -13.43 -13.14 -3.55
CA THR A 226 -13.96 -11.95 -2.90
C THR A 226 -12.87 -10.86 -2.81
N TYR A 227 -13.20 -9.63 -3.12
CA TYR A 227 -12.30 -8.49 -2.97
C TYR A 227 -11.91 -8.29 -1.51
N VAL A 228 -10.64 -7.97 -1.28
CA VAL A 228 -10.06 -7.87 0.07
C VAL A 228 -10.12 -6.44 0.57
N SER A 229 -10.68 -6.25 1.75
CA SER A 229 -10.59 -5.01 2.52
C SER A 229 -9.34 -5.00 3.41
N LEU A 230 -8.99 -3.85 4.01
CA LEU A 230 -7.86 -3.79 4.95
C LEU A 230 -8.03 -4.70 6.18
N PRO A 231 -9.20 -4.78 6.83
CA PRO A 231 -9.42 -5.79 7.88
C PRO A 231 -9.18 -7.22 7.40
N MET A 232 -9.70 -7.58 6.22
CA MET A 232 -9.50 -8.90 5.63
C MET A 232 -8.03 -9.15 5.25
N LEU A 233 -7.31 -8.14 4.77
CA LEU A 233 -5.87 -8.25 4.52
C LEU A 233 -5.14 -8.58 5.82
N ARG A 234 -5.38 -7.81 6.89
CA ARG A 234 -4.77 -8.05 8.19
C ARG A 234 -5.04 -9.46 8.72
N GLU A 235 -6.28 -9.92 8.63
CA GLU A 235 -6.67 -11.28 9.00
C GLU A 235 -5.96 -12.33 8.14
N SER A 236 -5.87 -12.10 6.82
CA SER A 236 -5.17 -13.00 5.89
C SER A 236 -3.67 -13.09 6.19
N LEU A 237 -3.04 -11.99 6.62
CA LEU A 237 -1.64 -12.00 7.04
C LEU A 237 -1.44 -12.81 8.33
N ILE A 238 -2.31 -12.63 9.33
CA ILE A 238 -2.27 -13.37 10.60
C ILE A 238 -2.45 -14.87 10.39
N ASN A 239 -3.42 -15.26 9.57
CA ASN A 239 -3.86 -16.64 9.37
C ASN A 239 -3.13 -17.35 8.21
N GLY A 240 -2.36 -16.62 7.41
CA GLY A 240 -1.66 -17.19 6.26
C GLY A 240 -2.59 -17.59 5.10
N THR A 241 -3.81 -17.00 5.00
CA THR A 241 -4.76 -17.35 3.95
C THR A 241 -4.31 -16.81 2.59
N LYS A 242 -4.78 -17.46 1.52
CA LYS A 242 -4.40 -17.13 0.15
C LYS A 242 -4.90 -15.74 -0.24
N LEU A 243 -4.02 -14.99 -0.89
CA LEU A 243 -4.32 -13.72 -1.54
C LEU A 243 -3.98 -13.83 -3.03
N VAL A 244 -4.80 -13.24 -3.87
CA VAL A 244 -4.64 -13.27 -5.32
C VAL A 244 -4.59 -11.82 -5.82
N PRO A 245 -3.45 -11.36 -6.35
CA PRO A 245 -3.33 -10.04 -6.95
C PRO A 245 -3.97 -10.02 -8.33
N ASN A 246 -4.40 -8.82 -8.79
CA ASN A 246 -4.77 -8.60 -10.17
C ASN A 246 -3.55 -8.79 -11.11
N GLU A 247 -3.80 -9.15 -12.37
CA GLU A 247 -2.77 -9.51 -13.35
C GLU A 247 -1.75 -8.39 -13.65
N ASN A 248 -2.22 -7.14 -13.66
CA ASN A 248 -1.38 -5.99 -13.98
C ASN A 248 -0.82 -5.28 -12.73
N ALA A 249 -0.83 -5.94 -11.56
CA ALA A 249 -0.18 -5.43 -10.37
C ALA A 249 1.31 -5.21 -10.61
N GLY A 250 1.85 -4.13 -10.05
CA GLY A 250 3.25 -3.75 -10.22
C GLY A 250 3.52 -2.31 -9.81
N ARG A 251 4.79 -1.95 -9.63
CA ARG A 251 5.20 -0.61 -9.22
C ARG A 251 6.06 0.05 -10.29
N ASN A 252 5.62 1.18 -10.84
CA ASN A 252 6.36 1.94 -11.86
C ASN A 252 6.79 1.08 -13.08
N GLY A 253 5.93 0.15 -13.52
CA GLY A 253 6.21 -0.77 -14.62
C GLY A 253 7.03 -2.01 -14.25
N ARG A 254 7.34 -2.21 -12.96
CA ARG A 254 8.04 -3.41 -12.48
C ARG A 254 7.06 -4.48 -12.01
N PRO A 255 7.42 -5.76 -12.10
CA PRO A 255 6.60 -6.86 -11.62
C PRO A 255 6.22 -6.72 -10.13
N PHE A 256 5.07 -7.27 -9.80
CA PHE A 256 4.59 -7.39 -8.42
C PHE A 256 5.06 -8.73 -7.81
N TYR A 257 5.55 -8.66 -6.59
CA TYR A 257 5.95 -9.84 -5.81
C TYR A 257 5.08 -9.94 -4.56
N LEU A 258 4.15 -10.90 -4.56
CA LEU A 258 3.17 -11.07 -3.48
C LEU A 258 3.83 -11.35 -2.13
N ASP A 259 4.90 -12.15 -2.09
CA ASP A 259 5.57 -12.49 -0.83
C ASP A 259 6.27 -11.28 -0.20
N PHE A 260 6.89 -10.43 -1.02
CA PHE A 260 7.42 -9.15 -0.57
C PHE A 260 6.29 -8.27 -0.01
N TYR A 261 5.17 -8.15 -0.73
CA TYR A 261 4.04 -7.34 -0.29
C TYR A 261 3.40 -7.86 1.00
N ARG A 262 3.27 -9.19 1.14
CA ARG A 262 2.82 -9.81 2.40
C ARG A 262 3.74 -9.46 3.57
N ALA A 263 5.04 -9.58 3.39
CA ALA A 263 6.03 -9.22 4.39
C ALA A 263 5.96 -7.73 4.75
N TYR A 264 5.90 -6.86 3.74
CA TYR A 264 5.77 -5.42 3.89
C TYR A 264 4.50 -5.01 4.62
N MET A 265 3.35 -5.58 4.25
CA MET A 265 2.08 -5.30 4.90
C MET A 265 1.96 -5.96 6.27
N THR A 266 2.64 -7.07 6.53
CA THR A 266 2.72 -7.65 7.88
C THR A 266 3.34 -6.65 8.85
N GLN A 267 4.41 -5.97 8.45
CA GLN A 267 4.98 -4.90 9.27
C GLN A 267 4.05 -3.69 9.41
N ASN A 268 3.30 -3.35 8.37
CA ASN A 268 2.48 -2.14 8.30
C ASN A 268 0.99 -2.37 8.61
N SER A 269 0.63 -3.45 9.31
CA SER A 269 -0.78 -3.73 9.67
C SER A 269 -1.04 -3.76 11.17
N PHE A 270 -0.21 -3.08 11.98
CA PHE A 270 -0.43 -3.02 13.43
C PHE A 270 -1.53 -2.05 13.79
N HIS A 271 -1.53 -0.86 13.21
CA HIS A 271 -2.65 0.05 13.34
C HIS A 271 -2.94 0.78 12.03
N PHE A 272 -4.16 1.32 11.92
CA PHE A 272 -4.63 2.03 10.75
C PHE A 272 -5.06 3.44 11.15
N SER A 273 -4.59 4.45 10.42
CA SER A 273 -4.98 5.83 10.70
C SER A 273 -5.71 6.44 9.52
N SER A 274 -6.74 7.21 9.82
CA SER A 274 -7.58 7.87 8.83
C SER A 274 -7.96 9.27 9.29
N ALA A 275 -7.93 10.22 8.38
CA ALA A 275 -8.59 11.50 8.55
C ALA A 275 -10.10 11.30 8.82
N THR A 276 -10.76 12.31 9.34
CA THR A 276 -12.23 12.26 9.59
C THR A 276 -13.03 13.14 8.66
N ASN A 277 -12.39 14.13 8.02
CA ASN A 277 -13.03 15.01 7.07
C ASN A 277 -12.52 14.71 5.64
N PHE A 278 -13.43 14.24 4.81
CA PHE A 278 -13.22 13.89 3.41
C PHE A 278 -13.99 14.81 2.46
N SER A 279 -14.26 16.05 2.86
CA SER A 279 -14.71 17.08 1.91
C SER A 279 -13.62 17.32 0.86
N SER A 280 -14.02 17.77 -0.32
CA SER A 280 -13.10 18.00 -1.45
C SER A 280 -11.89 18.85 -1.04
N GLY A 281 -10.69 18.28 -1.17
CA GLY A 281 -9.42 18.91 -0.83
C GLY A 281 -9.10 19.02 0.66
N SER A 282 -9.82 18.31 1.53
CA SER A 282 -9.62 18.39 2.98
C SER A 282 -8.87 17.20 3.58
N GLU A 283 -8.83 16.06 2.89
CA GLU A 283 -8.29 14.81 3.43
C GLU A 283 -6.85 14.94 3.93
N GLY A 284 -5.98 15.57 3.17
CA GLY A 284 -4.59 15.80 3.54
C GLY A 284 -4.32 17.11 4.27
N SER A 285 -5.34 17.90 4.62
CA SER A 285 -5.14 19.23 5.23
C SER A 285 -4.62 19.15 6.65
N THR A 286 -3.75 20.11 7.00
CA THR A 286 -3.32 20.34 8.39
C THR A 286 -4.54 20.73 9.24
N GLY A 287 -4.68 20.12 10.42
CA GLY A 287 -5.83 20.35 11.29
C GLY A 287 -7.02 19.40 11.07
N ASN A 288 -7.00 18.56 10.04
CA ASN A 288 -7.92 17.45 9.96
C ASN A 288 -7.67 16.49 11.12
N LEU A 289 -8.73 16.12 11.83
CA LEU A 289 -8.61 15.14 12.91
C LEU A 289 -8.31 13.77 12.33
N VAL A 290 -7.36 13.07 12.93
CA VAL A 290 -6.97 11.72 12.52
C VAL A 290 -7.30 10.74 13.64
N ASN A 291 -8.04 9.68 13.33
CA ASN A 291 -8.24 8.57 14.23
C ASN A 291 -7.32 7.40 13.88
N ALA A 292 -6.78 6.75 14.91
CA ALA A 292 -5.98 5.55 14.78
C ALA A 292 -6.73 4.34 15.35
N LEU A 293 -7.07 3.38 14.50
CA LEU A 293 -7.62 2.10 14.92
C LEU A 293 -6.51 1.20 15.42
N VAL A 294 -6.56 0.86 16.69
CA VAL A 294 -5.53 0.12 17.42
C VAL A 294 -6.10 -1.18 17.92
N PRO A 295 -5.39 -2.31 17.81
CA PRO A 295 -5.85 -3.56 18.35
C PRO A 295 -6.05 -3.53 19.86
N ALA A 296 -6.93 -4.37 20.35
CA ALA A 296 -7.18 -4.54 21.77
C ALA A 296 -5.91 -4.97 22.52
N GLY A 297 -5.65 -4.34 23.68
CA GLY A 297 -4.50 -4.63 24.51
C GLY A 297 -3.16 -4.10 23.98
N TYR A 298 -3.15 -3.47 22.81
CA TYR A 298 -1.92 -2.91 22.25
C TYR A 298 -1.45 -1.71 23.07
N PRO A 299 -0.16 -1.64 23.48
CA PRO A 299 0.34 -0.56 24.31
C PRO A 299 0.21 0.81 23.62
N ALA A 300 -0.50 1.74 24.24
CA ALA A 300 -0.74 3.08 23.69
C ALA A 300 0.55 3.85 23.36
N THR A 301 1.65 3.53 24.04
CA THR A 301 2.97 4.15 23.84
C THR A 301 3.60 3.84 22.49
N TYR A 302 3.15 2.79 21.80
CA TYR A 302 3.71 2.37 20.50
C TYR A 302 2.91 2.90 19.29
N ALA A 303 1.70 3.40 19.49
CA ALA A 303 0.73 3.52 18.40
C ALA A 303 0.59 4.90 17.81
N TYR A 304 1.03 6.00 18.46
CA TYR A 304 0.53 7.30 18.06
C TYR A 304 1.61 8.33 17.79
N TYR A 305 1.52 8.94 16.63
CA TYR A 305 1.91 10.33 16.51
C TYR A 305 1.03 11.14 17.49
N ARG A 306 1.61 12.10 18.20
CA ARG A 306 0.91 12.91 19.25
C ARG A 306 -0.40 13.58 18.81
N SER A 307 -0.71 13.57 17.50
CA SER A 307 -1.88 14.19 16.89
C SER A 307 -3.00 13.19 16.54
N GLU A 308 -2.79 11.88 16.66
CA GLU A 308 -3.79 10.88 16.31
C GLU A 308 -4.63 10.51 17.54
N ARG A 309 -5.93 10.28 17.33
CA ARG A 309 -6.87 9.85 18.38
C ARG A 309 -7.00 8.33 18.34
N PRO A 310 -6.58 7.61 19.38
CA PRO A 310 -6.71 6.18 19.41
C PRO A 310 -8.16 5.73 19.58
N THR A 311 -8.52 4.68 18.87
CA THR A 311 -9.75 3.93 19.06
C THR A 311 -9.49 2.45 18.86
N ASN A 312 -10.21 1.59 19.55
CA ASN A 312 -10.28 0.16 19.25
C ASN A 312 -11.67 -0.27 18.77
N ASN A 313 -12.51 0.70 18.39
CA ASN A 313 -13.81 0.46 17.80
C ASN A 313 -13.70 0.33 16.28
N SER A 314 -13.53 -0.91 15.83
CA SER A 314 -13.42 -1.26 14.41
C SER A 314 -14.70 -0.93 13.63
N ASP A 315 -15.88 -1.15 14.22
CA ASP A 315 -17.15 -0.91 13.55
C ASP A 315 -17.32 0.58 13.22
N GLU A 316 -16.98 1.46 14.18
CA GLU A 316 -17.01 2.90 13.97
C GLU A 316 -15.93 3.39 12.99
N PHE A 317 -14.73 2.79 13.05
CA PHE A 317 -13.63 3.19 12.17
C PHE A 317 -13.91 2.84 10.69
N TRP A 318 -14.54 1.69 10.43
CA TRP A 318 -14.84 1.24 9.07
C TRP A 318 -16.25 1.56 8.60
N LYS A 319 -17.06 2.23 9.43
CA LYS A 319 -18.44 2.55 9.03
C LYS A 319 -18.48 3.45 7.79
N LEU A 320 -19.55 3.28 7.05
CA LEU A 320 -19.89 4.18 5.95
C LEU A 320 -20.32 5.56 6.46
N PRO A 321 -20.09 6.60 5.66
CA PRO A 321 -20.78 7.86 5.88
C PRO A 321 -22.29 7.64 5.76
N LYS A 322 -23.03 8.31 6.64
CA LYS A 322 -24.49 8.37 6.53
C LYS A 322 -24.90 9.30 5.43
#